data_9aa0d0a03a6bf9d29f6e798e8045d130
#
_entry.id   9aa0d0a03a6bf9d29f6e798e8045d130
#
_cell.length_a   1.000
_cell.length_b   1.000
_cell.length_c   1.000
_cell.angle_alpha   90.00
_cell.angle_beta   90.00
_cell.angle_gamma   90.00
#
_symmetry.space_group_name_H-M   'P 1'
#
loop_
_entity.id
_entity.type
_entity.pdbx_description
1 polymer ?
#
loop_
_entity_poly.entity_id
_entity_poly.type
_entity_poly.pdbx_seq_one_letter_code
_entity_poly.pdbx_strand_id
1 'polypeptide(L)'
;MNCSSLIQRKMDCGSSRVCDEQKAVVEPYFGKKTVMSVFAIKIRIEGNGSKVIPILRRFEPSLSIGEIRKRMQSDDFVVKYDLLHWNITEEMAGIDRISKFESLIQSLEEYGAQIEIYNGDELISKEFFENSMQMLREIADEVDEDMDREAAGD
;
A
#
# COMPACT_ATOMS: atom_id res chain seq x y z
N MET A 1 -13.21 12.45 -60.26
CA MET A 1 -13.91 11.38 -59.56
C MET A 1 -13.25 10.95 -58.25
N ASN A 2 -11.98 11.14 -58.06
CA ASN A 2 -11.27 10.62 -56.92
C ASN A 2 -10.86 11.64 -55.87
N CYS A 3 -11.18 12.91 -56.03
CA CYS A 3 -10.83 13.97 -55.08
C CYS A 3 -11.55 13.89 -53.74
N SER A 4 -12.79 13.41 -53.73
CA SER A 4 -13.55 13.26 -52.49
C SER A 4 -13.02 12.15 -51.56
N SER A 5 -12.49 11.08 -52.14
CA SER A 5 -11.89 9.97 -51.34
C SER A 5 -10.53 10.34 -50.74
N LEU A 6 -9.78 11.22 -51.40
CA LEU A 6 -8.52 11.75 -50.89
C LEU A 6 -8.71 12.71 -49.71
N ILE A 7 -9.76 13.52 -49.74
CA ILE A 7 -10.10 14.44 -48.64
C ILE A 7 -10.55 13.66 -47.40
N GLN A 8 -11.32 12.63 -47.60
CA GLN A 8 -11.76 11.75 -46.50
C GLN A 8 -10.59 11.04 -45.81
N ARG A 9 -9.62 10.56 -46.56
CA ARG A 9 -8.41 9.94 -46.00
C ARG A 9 -7.55 10.92 -45.18
N LYS A 10 -7.50 12.17 -45.57
CA LYS A 10 -6.80 13.21 -44.81
C LYS A 10 -7.47 13.54 -43.49
N MET A 11 -8.79 13.52 -43.44
CA MET A 11 -9.53 13.74 -42.19
C MET A 11 -9.35 12.60 -41.20
N ASP A 12 -9.37 11.37 -41.68
CA ASP A 12 -9.16 10.17 -40.84
C ASP A 12 -7.75 10.12 -40.22
N CYS A 13 -6.75 10.51 -40.99
CA CYS A 13 -5.37 10.60 -40.46
C CYS A 13 -5.19 11.74 -39.44
N GLY A 14 -5.92 12.84 -39.58
CA GLY A 14 -5.88 13.95 -38.66
C GLY A 14 -6.49 13.61 -37.29
N SER A 15 -7.60 12.92 -37.28
CA SER A 15 -8.27 12.54 -36.04
C SER A 15 -7.51 11.46 -35.25
N SER A 16 -6.87 10.51 -35.93
CA SER A 16 -6.06 9.50 -35.27
C SER A 16 -4.78 10.06 -34.64
N ARG A 17 -4.17 11.06 -35.24
CA ARG A 17 -2.99 11.73 -34.66
C ARG A 17 -3.33 12.50 -33.39
N VAL A 18 -4.45 13.18 -33.36
CA VAL A 18 -4.93 13.89 -32.16
C VAL A 18 -5.23 12.94 -31.01
N CYS A 19 -5.80 11.78 -31.31
CA CYS A 19 -6.04 10.75 -30.31
C CYS A 19 -4.75 10.17 -29.74
N ASP A 20 -3.72 9.97 -30.57
CA ASP A 20 -2.42 9.45 -30.13
C ASP A 20 -1.66 10.45 -29.28
N GLU A 21 -1.72 11.75 -29.58
CA GLU A 21 -1.13 12.79 -28.75
C GLU A 21 -1.80 12.89 -27.37
N GLN A 22 -3.11 12.75 -27.31
CA GLN A 22 -3.84 12.74 -26.04
C GLN A 22 -3.50 11.53 -25.18
N LYS A 23 -3.31 10.35 -25.77
CA LYS A 23 -2.86 9.17 -25.06
C LYS A 23 -1.45 9.33 -24.48
N ALA A 24 -0.52 9.88 -25.26
CA ALA A 24 0.84 10.10 -24.84
C ALA A 24 0.97 11.09 -23.65
N VAL A 25 0.08 12.07 -23.55
CA VAL A 25 0.05 13.03 -22.43
C VAL A 25 -0.54 12.45 -21.15
N VAL A 26 -1.43 11.48 -21.26
CA VAL A 26 -2.13 10.88 -20.11
C VAL A 26 -1.34 9.73 -19.50
N GLU A 27 -0.58 8.98 -20.28
CA GLU A 27 0.20 7.84 -19.82
C GLU A 27 1.21 8.18 -18.69
N PRO A 28 1.94 9.30 -18.69
CA PRO A 28 2.87 9.62 -17.61
C PRO A 28 2.20 9.85 -16.25
N TYR A 29 0.92 10.22 -16.24
CA TYR A 29 0.18 10.45 -14.99
C TYR A 29 -0.33 9.17 -14.34
N PHE A 30 -0.63 8.14 -15.13
CA PHE A 30 -1.10 6.85 -14.63
C PHE A 30 0.05 5.92 -14.17
N GLY A 31 1.28 6.19 -14.57
CA GLY A 31 2.43 5.37 -14.23
C GLY A 31 3.04 5.65 -12.84
N LYS A 32 2.62 6.71 -12.15
CA LYS A 32 3.10 7.00 -10.80
C LYS A 32 2.24 6.23 -9.79
N LYS A 33 2.80 5.17 -9.23
CA LYS A 33 2.22 4.50 -8.08
C LYS A 33 2.14 5.47 -6.91
N THR A 34 0.93 5.83 -6.51
CA THR A 34 0.72 6.62 -5.31
C THR A 34 0.82 5.70 -4.10
N VAL A 35 1.69 6.02 -3.16
CA VAL A 35 1.76 5.29 -1.90
C VAL A 35 0.58 5.69 -1.04
N MET A 36 -0.21 4.70 -0.65
CA MET A 36 -1.29 4.85 0.31
C MET A 36 -0.79 4.51 1.71
N SER A 37 -1.40 5.10 2.73
CA SER A 37 -1.05 4.79 4.13
C SER A 37 -1.57 3.43 4.60
N VAL A 38 -2.56 2.89 3.91
CA VAL A 38 -3.19 1.59 4.24
C VAL A 38 -2.45 0.45 3.55
N PHE A 39 -1.91 -0.43 4.36
CA PHE A 39 -1.27 -1.68 3.91
C PHE A 39 -2.09 -2.88 4.35
N ALA A 40 -2.10 -3.90 3.52
CA ALA A 40 -2.77 -5.17 3.81
C ALA A 40 -1.83 -6.33 3.52
N ILE A 41 -1.97 -7.41 4.26
CA ILE A 41 -1.17 -8.62 4.07
C ILE A 41 -2.05 -9.85 3.90
N LYS A 42 -1.63 -10.71 2.98
CA LYS A 42 -2.08 -12.10 2.88
C LYS A 42 -0.95 -13.02 3.33
N ILE A 43 -1.31 -14.08 4.00
CA ILE A 43 -0.34 -15.02 4.57
C ILE A 43 -0.65 -16.41 4.07
N ARG A 44 0.36 -17.06 3.52
CA ARG A 44 0.34 -18.48 3.13
C ARG A 44 1.36 -19.23 3.96
N ILE A 45 0.97 -20.34 4.54
CA ILE A 45 1.84 -21.19 5.35
C ILE A 45 1.70 -22.63 4.88
N GLU A 46 2.83 -23.28 4.69
CA GLU A 46 2.88 -24.72 4.51
C GLU A 46 2.74 -25.40 5.89
N GLY A 47 1.66 -26.11 6.09
CA GLY A 47 1.38 -26.85 7.32
C GLY A 47 0.43 -26.15 8.31
N ASN A 48 0.63 -26.44 9.59
CA ASN A 48 -0.23 -25.90 10.65
C ASN A 48 0.19 -24.49 11.05
N GLY A 49 -0.62 -23.49 10.69
CA GLY A 49 -0.40 -22.07 11.00
C GLY A 49 -0.37 -21.68 12.48
N SER A 50 -0.23 -22.66 13.39
CA SER A 50 -0.30 -22.42 14.83
C SER A 50 0.75 -21.44 15.38
N LYS A 51 1.92 -21.35 14.75
CA LYS A 51 3.00 -20.44 15.18
C LYS A 51 2.73 -18.98 14.82
N VAL A 52 2.01 -18.75 13.73
CA VAL A 52 1.71 -17.42 13.20
C VAL A 52 0.53 -16.78 13.93
N ILE A 53 -0.42 -17.57 14.38
CA ILE A 53 -1.62 -17.08 15.07
C ILE A 53 -1.30 -16.23 16.31
N PRO A 54 -0.40 -16.64 17.22
CA PRO A 54 -0.02 -15.81 18.37
C PRO A 54 0.60 -14.47 17.98
N ILE A 55 1.39 -14.44 16.92
CA ILE A 55 2.03 -13.22 16.41
C ILE A 55 0.96 -12.25 15.92
N LEU A 56 0.02 -12.72 15.11
CA LEU A 56 -1.09 -11.92 14.59
C LEU A 56 -2.00 -11.40 15.72
N ARG A 57 -2.28 -12.22 16.72
CA ARG A 57 -3.10 -11.80 17.87
C ARG A 57 -2.38 -10.80 18.79
N ARG A 58 -1.06 -10.84 18.86
CA ARG A 58 -0.30 -9.83 19.58
C ARG A 58 -0.33 -8.48 18.86
N PHE A 59 -0.29 -8.51 17.53
CA PHE A 59 -0.40 -7.32 16.70
C PHE A 59 -1.81 -6.72 16.71
N GLU A 60 -2.82 -7.56 16.52
CA GLU A 60 -4.24 -7.19 16.46
C GLU A 60 -5.06 -8.10 17.40
N PRO A 61 -5.20 -7.71 18.68
CA PRO A 61 -5.89 -8.54 19.67
C PRO A 61 -7.38 -8.79 19.39
N SER A 62 -8.01 -7.96 18.56
CA SER A 62 -9.42 -8.09 18.18
C SER A 62 -9.69 -9.30 17.27
N LEU A 63 -8.67 -9.80 16.58
CA LEU A 63 -8.79 -10.96 15.69
C LEU A 63 -8.89 -12.26 16.47
N SER A 64 -9.97 -13.01 16.25
CA SER A 64 -10.11 -14.35 16.82
C SER A 64 -9.28 -15.39 16.04
N ILE A 65 -8.90 -16.47 16.71
CA ILE A 65 -8.15 -17.58 16.08
C ILE A 65 -8.92 -18.16 14.89
N GLY A 66 -10.25 -18.32 15.04
CA GLY A 66 -11.10 -18.83 13.96
C GLY A 66 -11.15 -17.91 12.76
N GLU A 67 -11.17 -16.61 12.97
CA GLU A 67 -11.18 -15.61 11.90
C GLU A 67 -9.85 -15.60 11.16
N ILE A 68 -8.73 -15.62 11.87
CA ILE A 68 -7.38 -15.70 11.26
C ILE A 68 -7.27 -16.93 10.36
N ARG A 69 -7.67 -18.11 10.88
CA ARG A 69 -7.64 -19.35 10.10
C ARG A 69 -8.54 -19.28 8.87
N LYS A 70 -9.74 -18.74 9.01
CA LYS A 70 -10.68 -18.58 7.90
C LYS A 70 -10.10 -17.70 6.80
N ARG A 71 -9.53 -16.54 7.16
CA ARG A 71 -8.91 -15.62 6.20
C ARG A 71 -7.70 -16.24 5.49
N MET A 72 -6.85 -16.94 6.22
CA MET A 72 -5.72 -17.66 5.63
C MET A 72 -6.16 -18.76 4.65
N GLN A 73 -7.22 -19.50 4.97
CA GLN A 73 -7.75 -20.57 4.12
C GLN A 73 -8.45 -20.04 2.87
N SER A 74 -9.10 -18.90 2.97
CA SER A 74 -9.82 -18.27 1.85
C SER A 74 -8.94 -17.35 1.00
N ASP A 75 -7.64 -17.28 1.27
CA ASP A 75 -6.70 -16.36 0.60
C ASP A 75 -7.14 -14.89 0.68
N ASP A 76 -7.70 -14.52 1.82
CA ASP A 76 -8.16 -13.16 2.11
C ASP A 76 -7.10 -12.37 2.91
N PHE A 77 -7.27 -11.06 2.98
CA PHE A 77 -6.41 -10.21 3.79
C PHE A 77 -6.56 -10.55 5.28
N VAL A 78 -5.45 -10.94 5.90
CA VAL A 78 -5.41 -11.27 7.33
C VAL A 78 -5.35 -10.01 8.18
N VAL A 79 -4.55 -9.05 7.75
CA VAL A 79 -4.39 -7.75 8.41
C VAL A 79 -4.54 -6.64 7.40
N LYS A 80 -5.26 -5.59 7.77
CA LYS A 80 -5.27 -4.28 7.11
C LYS A 80 -4.91 -3.25 8.15
N TYR A 81 -3.91 -2.41 7.85
CA TYR A 81 -3.37 -1.48 8.82
C TYR A 81 -3.03 -0.14 8.19
N ASP A 82 -3.57 0.92 8.77
CA ASP A 82 -3.27 2.30 8.35
C ASP A 82 -2.11 2.84 9.18
N LEU A 83 -0.98 3.08 8.54
CA LEU A 83 0.26 3.50 9.18
C LEU A 83 0.26 4.96 9.65
N LEU A 84 -0.56 5.80 9.02
CA LEU A 84 -0.68 7.22 9.35
C LEU A 84 -1.94 7.53 10.18
N HIS A 85 -2.68 6.50 10.59
CA HIS A 85 -3.87 6.71 11.42
C HIS A 85 -3.47 7.25 12.79
N TRP A 86 -3.92 8.47 13.08
CA TRP A 86 -3.69 9.07 14.39
C TRP A 86 -4.57 8.42 15.46
N ASN A 87 -3.95 7.97 16.53
CA ASN A 87 -4.62 7.40 17.69
C ASN A 87 -3.95 7.89 18.96
N ILE A 88 -4.64 8.74 19.72
CA ILE A 88 -4.11 9.36 20.94
C ILE A 88 -3.61 8.32 21.97
N THR A 89 -4.27 7.17 22.06
CA THR A 89 -3.85 6.11 23.00
C THR A 89 -2.53 5.47 22.60
N GLU A 90 -2.31 5.24 21.32
CA GLU A 90 -1.05 4.70 20.77
C GLU A 90 0.08 5.74 20.88
N GLU A 91 -0.21 7.00 20.61
CA GLU A 91 0.73 8.11 20.74
C GLU A 91 1.19 8.28 22.20
N MET A 92 0.25 8.31 23.16
CA MET A 92 0.59 8.36 24.59
C MET A 92 1.38 7.13 25.07
N ALA A 93 1.22 5.98 24.42
CA ALA A 93 1.99 4.78 24.68
C ALA A 93 3.35 4.75 23.96
N GLY A 94 3.67 5.75 23.14
CA GLY A 94 4.89 5.81 22.34
C GLY A 94 4.98 4.73 21.26
N ILE A 95 3.85 4.31 20.71
CA ILE A 95 3.80 3.26 19.70
C ILE A 95 4.01 3.87 18.31
N ASP A 96 5.15 3.53 17.69
CA ASP A 96 5.38 3.80 16.28
C ASP A 96 4.70 2.72 15.41
N ARG A 97 3.67 3.12 14.69
CA ARG A 97 2.87 2.22 13.85
C ARG A 97 3.66 1.62 12.70
N ILE A 98 4.60 2.37 12.13
CA ILE A 98 5.46 1.90 11.02
C ILE A 98 6.38 0.79 11.53
N SER A 99 7.11 1.03 12.62
CA SER A 99 7.98 0.03 13.23
C SER A 99 7.21 -1.19 13.72
N LYS A 100 6.01 -1.01 14.24
CA LYS A 100 5.12 -2.10 14.66
C LYS A 100 4.75 -3.00 13.48
N PHE A 101 4.42 -2.42 12.33
CA PHE A 101 4.06 -3.17 11.13
C PHE A 101 5.26 -3.89 10.51
N GLU A 102 6.42 -3.24 10.42
CA GLU A 102 7.67 -3.87 9.97
C GLU A 102 8.07 -5.05 10.86
N SER A 103 7.96 -4.91 12.18
CA SER A 103 8.22 -5.99 13.13
C SER A 103 7.27 -7.17 12.97
N LEU A 104 6.01 -6.90 12.62
CA LEU A 104 5.05 -7.95 12.27
C LEU A 104 5.52 -8.74 11.05
N ILE A 105 5.85 -8.04 9.95
CA ILE A 105 6.32 -8.68 8.72
C ILE A 105 7.56 -9.54 8.98
N GLN A 106 8.55 -8.98 9.67
CA GLN A 106 9.77 -9.69 10.02
C GLN A 106 9.49 -10.94 10.86
N SER A 107 8.66 -10.83 11.88
CA SER A 107 8.32 -11.96 12.75
C SER A 107 7.61 -13.07 11.98
N LEU A 108 6.72 -12.73 11.04
CA LEU A 108 6.03 -13.71 10.20
C LEU A 108 7.01 -14.42 9.25
N GLU A 109 7.93 -13.70 8.63
CA GLU A 109 8.97 -14.25 7.76
C GLU A 109 9.91 -15.20 8.52
N GLU A 110 10.32 -14.85 9.74
CA GLU A 110 11.17 -15.69 10.61
C GLU A 110 10.55 -17.05 10.94
N TYR A 111 9.22 -17.11 11.00
CA TYR A 111 8.49 -18.38 11.19
C TYR A 111 8.16 -19.10 9.88
N GLY A 112 8.71 -18.66 8.75
CA GLY A 112 8.54 -19.31 7.47
C GLY A 112 7.23 -19.04 6.76
N ALA A 113 6.51 -17.99 7.13
CA ALA A 113 5.30 -17.57 6.43
C ALA A 113 5.66 -16.91 5.10
N GLN A 114 4.91 -17.25 4.05
CA GLN A 114 4.95 -16.54 2.79
C GLN A 114 3.95 -15.37 2.86
N ILE A 115 4.46 -14.15 2.68
CA ILE A 115 3.68 -12.93 2.85
C ILE A 115 3.55 -12.23 1.51
N GLU A 116 2.33 -11.89 1.16
CA GLU A 116 2.02 -10.95 0.07
C GLU A 116 1.59 -9.63 0.68
N ILE A 117 2.29 -8.55 0.33
CA ILE A 117 2.02 -7.20 0.84
C ILE A 117 1.28 -6.41 -0.23
N TYR A 118 0.21 -5.76 0.16
CA TYR A 118 -0.62 -4.91 -0.70
C TYR A 118 -0.60 -3.48 -0.18
N ASN A 119 -0.52 -2.53 -1.09
CA ASN A 119 -0.74 -1.12 -0.81
C ASN A 119 -2.07 -0.70 -1.45
N GLY A 120 -3.08 -0.47 -0.63
CA GLY A 120 -4.46 -0.45 -1.11
C GLY A 120 -4.86 -1.83 -1.65
N ASP A 121 -5.22 -1.91 -2.92
CA ASP A 121 -5.61 -3.17 -3.60
C ASP A 121 -4.50 -3.73 -4.51
N GLU A 122 -3.33 -3.10 -4.55
CA GLU A 122 -2.23 -3.47 -5.43
C GLU A 122 -1.17 -4.28 -4.69
N LEU A 123 -0.82 -5.45 -5.25
CA LEU A 123 0.32 -6.25 -4.79
C LEU A 123 1.62 -5.49 -5.05
N ILE A 124 2.44 -5.33 -4.03
CA ILE A 124 3.71 -4.60 -4.09
C ILE A 124 4.90 -5.54 -3.85
N SER A 125 6.06 -5.15 -4.38
CA SER A 125 7.33 -5.82 -4.10
C SER A 125 7.85 -5.45 -2.71
N LYS A 126 8.77 -6.26 -2.18
CA LYS A 126 9.43 -5.97 -0.90
C LYS A 126 10.22 -4.65 -0.96
N GLU A 127 10.93 -4.41 -2.06
CA GLU A 127 11.66 -3.16 -2.29
C GLU A 127 10.73 -1.94 -2.28
N PHE A 128 9.57 -2.04 -2.94
CA PHE A 128 8.57 -0.96 -2.91
C PHE A 128 8.02 -0.75 -1.50
N PHE A 129 7.81 -1.81 -0.74
CA PHE A 129 7.40 -1.75 0.66
C PHE A 129 8.44 -1.02 1.52
N GLU A 130 9.71 -1.40 1.45
CA GLU A 130 10.79 -0.77 2.21
C GLU A 130 10.94 0.72 1.90
N ASN A 131 10.90 1.08 0.62
CA ASN A 131 10.93 2.49 0.18
C ASN A 131 9.69 3.27 0.67
N SER A 132 8.53 2.63 0.69
CA SER A 132 7.30 3.23 1.21
C SER A 132 7.38 3.48 2.71
N MET A 133 7.96 2.56 3.48
CA MET A 133 8.15 2.75 4.93
C MET A 133 9.08 3.92 5.22
N GLN A 134 10.17 4.05 4.48
CA GLN A 134 11.08 5.19 4.61
C GLN A 134 10.37 6.51 4.28
N MET A 135 9.64 6.58 3.17
CA MET A 135 8.92 7.78 2.78
C MET A 135 7.85 8.18 3.82
N LEU A 136 7.14 7.21 4.39
CA LEU A 136 6.14 7.49 5.43
C LEU A 136 6.77 8.01 6.73
N ARG A 137 7.98 7.55 7.10
CA ARG A 137 8.74 8.12 8.22
C ARG A 137 9.13 9.57 7.97
N GLU A 138 9.66 9.86 6.79
CA GLU A 138 10.04 11.22 6.40
C GLU A 138 8.82 12.18 6.50
N ILE A 139 7.65 11.73 6.04
CA ILE A 139 6.40 12.52 6.16
C ILE A 139 6.01 12.72 7.62
N ALA A 140 6.10 11.69 8.45
CA ALA A 140 5.77 11.79 9.87
C ALA A 140 6.71 12.79 10.59
N ASP A 141 8.01 12.70 10.33
CA ASP A 141 9.01 13.60 10.90
C ASP A 141 8.78 15.05 10.47
N GLU A 142 8.46 15.32 9.19
CA GLU A 142 8.12 16.66 8.70
C GLU A 142 6.90 17.24 9.39
N VAL A 143 5.86 16.44 9.63
CA VAL A 143 4.65 16.87 10.32
C VAL A 143 4.95 17.24 11.78
N ASP A 144 5.74 16.44 12.47
CA ASP A 144 6.13 16.70 13.85
C ASP A 144 6.98 17.98 13.97
N GLU A 145 7.93 18.19 13.07
CA GLU A 145 8.73 19.42 13.01
C GLU A 145 7.88 20.68 12.75
N ASP A 146 6.88 20.58 11.88
CA ASP A 146 5.98 21.69 11.58
C ASP A 146 5.08 22.03 12.77
N MET A 147 4.58 21.00 13.48
CA MET A 147 3.78 21.19 14.69
C MET A 147 4.59 21.85 15.82
N ASP A 148 5.84 21.42 16.03
CA ASP A 148 6.74 22.02 17.01
C ASP A 148 7.08 23.48 16.67
N ARG A 149 7.25 23.77 15.39
CA ARG A 149 7.52 25.14 14.92
C ARG A 149 6.33 26.06 15.13
N GLU A 150 5.10 25.60 14.89
CA GLU A 150 3.89 26.35 15.15
C GLU A 150 3.68 26.58 16.65
N ALA A 151 3.94 25.57 17.49
CA ALA A 151 3.85 25.69 18.93
C ALA A 151 4.89 26.67 19.53
N ALA A 152 6.07 26.77 18.93
CA ALA A 152 7.13 27.68 19.37
C ALA A 152 6.96 29.12 18.84
N GLY A 153 6.12 29.34 17.83
CA GLY A 153 5.87 30.64 17.21
C GLY A 153 4.91 31.58 17.98
N ASP A 154 4.26 31.07 18.98
CA ASP A 154 3.40 31.84 19.89
C ASP A 154 4.19 32.26 21.14
#